data_be1de988e6013f4b867dd21a48cd9481
#
_entry.id   be1de988e6013f4b867dd21a48cd9481
#
_cell.length_a   1.000
_cell.length_b   1.000
_cell.length_c   1.000
_cell.angle_alpha   90.00
_cell.angle_beta   90.00
_cell.angle_gamma   90.00
#
_symmetry.space_group_name_H-M   'P 1'
#
loop_
_entity.id
_entity.type
_entity.pdbx_description
1 polymer ?
#
loop_
_entity_poly.entity_id
_entity_poly.type
_entity_poly.pdbx_seq_one_letter_code
_entity_poly.pdbx_strand_id
1 'polypeptide(L)'
;MFSLNATLPVFLVMVIGWALGQKGFLPKQFCTVADKLVFKVTLPVMLFCDMATLDLAHSFDAKFVLFCFAVTAIAIVVIWVLARRLLKDKTLVGEFVQASYRSSAAILGVAFIQNIYGTSGMAPLMILGSVPLFNIFAVIILTVECPQQHGKVTPSKLLYGVLTNPILDGIILGTLYSLLSFGLPTLAQKPLTSLSSLTTPLALLSIGASFEGAKAIKKLAPTLVAACCKLMVLTTIFIPIAVKLGFRDQQLIALLIMLGSPTTPSSYVMAKNMGHEGVLTASCVAATTLFSALSLTFWIFVLRSGGYIA
;
A
#
# COMPACT_ATOMS: atom_id res chain seq x y z
N MET A 1 -22.41 1.13 -4.27
CA MET A 1 -21.93 1.73 -5.54
C MET A 1 -20.60 2.47 -5.39
N PHE A 2 -20.35 3.20 -4.29
CA PHE A 2 -19.12 3.98 -4.12
C PHE A 2 -17.84 3.13 -4.14
N SER A 3 -17.79 2.02 -3.38
CA SER A 3 -16.62 1.12 -3.35
C SER A 3 -16.26 0.57 -4.74
N LEU A 4 -17.27 0.25 -5.56
CA LEU A 4 -17.08 -0.19 -6.94
C LEU A 4 -16.49 0.91 -7.82
N ASN A 5 -17.00 2.15 -7.70
CA ASN A 5 -16.49 3.28 -8.47
C ASN A 5 -15.03 3.62 -8.13
N ALA A 6 -14.58 3.32 -6.91
CA ALA A 6 -13.21 3.56 -6.50
C ALA A 6 -12.24 2.44 -6.93
N THR A 7 -12.69 1.19 -6.99
CA THR A 7 -11.81 0.04 -7.23
C THR A 7 -11.87 -0.48 -8.67
N LEU A 8 -13.01 -0.38 -9.34
CA LEU A 8 -13.19 -0.86 -10.71
C LEU A 8 -12.25 -0.17 -11.72
N PRO A 9 -12.03 1.17 -11.69
CA PRO A 9 -11.09 1.81 -12.59
C PRO A 9 -9.66 1.28 -12.45
N VAL A 10 -9.22 1.00 -11.21
CA VAL A 10 -7.89 0.41 -10.93
C VAL A 10 -7.76 -0.96 -11.58
N PHE A 11 -8.79 -1.80 -11.44
CA PHE A 11 -8.82 -3.12 -12.07
C PHE A 11 -8.84 -3.03 -13.60
N LEU A 12 -9.62 -2.11 -14.18
CA LEU A 12 -9.71 -1.90 -15.63
C LEU A 12 -8.37 -1.49 -16.24
N VAL A 13 -7.59 -0.65 -15.56
CA VAL A 13 -6.23 -0.28 -16.04
C VAL A 13 -5.32 -1.51 -16.09
N MET A 14 -5.41 -2.44 -15.14
CA MET A 14 -4.67 -3.71 -15.21
C MET A 14 -5.12 -4.58 -16.39
N VAL A 15 -6.43 -4.67 -16.65
CA VAL A 15 -6.97 -5.41 -17.80
C VAL A 15 -6.50 -4.79 -19.12
N ILE A 16 -6.49 -3.46 -19.24
CA ILE A 16 -5.93 -2.75 -20.39
C ILE A 16 -4.44 -3.08 -20.55
N GLY A 17 -3.66 -3.04 -19.45
CA GLY A 17 -2.25 -3.42 -19.44
C GLY A 17 -2.05 -4.86 -19.95
N TRP A 18 -2.86 -5.81 -19.49
CA TRP A 18 -2.83 -7.20 -19.95
C TRP A 18 -3.12 -7.29 -21.45
N ALA A 19 -4.19 -6.64 -21.92
CA ALA A 19 -4.56 -6.66 -23.34
C ALA A 19 -3.47 -6.06 -24.24
N LEU A 20 -2.84 -4.96 -23.81
CA LEU A 20 -1.73 -4.33 -24.53
C LEU A 20 -0.46 -5.20 -24.50
N GLY A 21 -0.20 -5.90 -23.40
CA GLY A 21 0.88 -6.86 -23.28
C GLY A 21 0.71 -8.05 -24.23
N GLN A 22 -0.51 -8.64 -24.31
CA GLN A 22 -0.82 -9.73 -25.23
C GLN A 22 -0.66 -9.32 -26.70
N LYS A 23 -0.99 -8.08 -27.04
CA LYS A 23 -0.81 -7.50 -28.39
C LYS A 23 0.64 -7.10 -28.69
N GLY A 24 1.58 -7.25 -27.75
CA GLY A 24 2.98 -6.87 -27.93
C GLY A 24 3.25 -5.37 -27.86
N PHE A 25 2.23 -4.55 -27.54
CA PHE A 25 2.39 -3.09 -27.44
C PHE A 25 3.17 -2.69 -26.18
N LEU A 26 3.05 -3.47 -25.10
CA LEU A 26 3.84 -3.33 -23.89
C LEU A 26 4.79 -4.53 -23.71
N PRO A 27 5.96 -4.52 -24.38
CA PRO A 27 6.93 -5.61 -24.27
C PRO A 27 7.55 -5.67 -22.87
N LYS A 28 8.11 -6.83 -22.49
CA LYS A 28 8.75 -7.03 -21.17
C LYS A 28 9.84 -5.99 -20.86
N GLN A 29 10.54 -5.51 -21.88
CA GLN A 29 11.55 -4.46 -21.72
C GLN A 29 10.93 -3.14 -21.26
N PHE A 30 9.80 -2.74 -21.86
CA PHE A 30 9.06 -1.55 -21.43
C PHE A 30 8.62 -1.67 -19.96
N CYS A 31 8.02 -2.80 -19.58
CA CYS A 31 7.59 -3.03 -18.19
C CYS A 31 8.77 -2.91 -17.22
N THR A 32 9.94 -3.47 -17.57
CA THR A 32 11.14 -3.39 -16.74
C THR A 32 11.62 -1.93 -16.57
N VAL A 33 11.61 -1.13 -17.64
CA VAL A 33 12.00 0.29 -17.58
C VAL A 33 10.96 1.10 -16.81
N ALA A 34 9.68 0.86 -17.07
CA ALA A 34 8.57 1.50 -16.35
C ALA A 34 8.64 1.22 -14.84
N ASP A 35 8.83 -0.04 -14.43
CA ASP A 35 8.98 -0.43 -13.02
C ASP A 35 10.19 0.27 -12.36
N LYS A 36 11.32 0.40 -13.08
CA LYS A 36 12.49 1.15 -12.58
C LYS A 36 12.21 2.64 -12.46
N LEU A 37 11.51 3.24 -13.42
CA LEU A 37 11.11 4.65 -13.38
C LEU A 37 10.17 4.90 -12.19
N VAL A 38 9.19 4.02 -12.01
CA VAL A 38 8.27 4.11 -10.88
C VAL A 38 9.03 3.98 -9.56
N PHE A 39 9.89 2.99 -9.41
CA PHE A 39 10.64 2.75 -8.17
C PHE A 39 11.60 3.88 -7.81
N LYS A 40 12.33 4.42 -8.81
CA LYS A 40 13.42 5.39 -8.56
C LYS A 40 12.98 6.85 -8.57
N VAL A 41 11.87 7.17 -9.25
CA VAL A 41 11.46 8.55 -9.48
C VAL A 41 10.03 8.81 -9.02
N THR A 42 9.04 8.21 -9.69
CA THR A 42 7.66 8.66 -9.48
C THR A 42 7.08 8.24 -8.12
N LEU A 43 7.43 7.08 -7.59
CA LEU A 43 7.00 6.63 -6.26
C LEU A 43 7.65 7.44 -5.12
N PRO A 44 8.97 7.72 -5.12
CA PRO A 44 9.57 8.68 -4.18
C PRO A 44 8.92 10.05 -4.23
N VAL A 45 8.67 10.60 -5.43
CA VAL A 45 7.99 11.90 -5.59
C VAL A 45 6.55 11.84 -5.05
N MET A 46 5.82 10.76 -5.32
CA MET A 46 4.47 10.57 -4.79
C MET A 46 4.47 10.59 -3.25
N LEU A 47 5.37 9.84 -2.63
CA LEU A 47 5.47 9.77 -1.18
C LEU A 47 5.97 11.08 -0.56
N PHE A 48 6.87 11.79 -1.25
CA PHE A 48 7.24 13.14 -0.87
C PHE A 48 6.02 14.06 -0.86
N CYS A 49 5.22 14.07 -1.93
CA CYS A 49 4.01 14.89 -2.01
C CYS A 49 3.00 14.51 -0.91
N ASP A 50 2.77 13.21 -0.71
CA ASP A 50 1.85 12.71 0.32
C ASP A 50 2.24 13.20 1.71
N MET A 51 3.55 13.21 2.04
CA MET A 51 4.04 13.68 3.34
C MET A 51 4.11 15.20 3.43
N ALA A 52 4.58 15.88 2.37
CA ALA A 52 4.76 17.32 2.36
C ALA A 52 3.46 18.13 2.45
N THR A 53 2.34 17.52 2.06
CA THR A 53 1.00 18.15 2.09
C THR A 53 0.21 17.82 3.36
N LEU A 54 0.79 17.07 4.31
CA LEU A 54 0.12 16.79 5.59
C LEU A 54 0.06 18.08 6.43
N ASP A 55 -1.15 18.48 6.81
CA ASP A 55 -1.35 19.55 7.80
C ASP A 55 -1.29 18.95 9.22
N LEU A 56 -0.11 19.00 9.80
CA LEU A 56 0.15 18.46 11.14
C LEU A 56 -0.18 19.46 12.26
N ALA A 57 -0.41 20.74 11.92
CA ALA A 57 -0.50 21.81 12.90
C ALA A 57 -1.90 21.99 13.50
N HIS A 58 -2.97 21.75 12.75
CA HIS A 58 -4.30 22.21 13.12
C HIS A 58 -5.24 21.15 13.71
N SER A 59 -4.95 19.84 13.62
CA SER A 59 -5.87 18.78 14.09
C SER A 59 -5.14 17.51 14.50
N PHE A 60 -4.06 17.64 15.31
CA PHE A 60 -3.26 16.48 15.68
C PHE A 60 -3.92 15.67 16.81
N ASP A 61 -4.45 14.49 16.47
CA ASP A 61 -4.92 13.47 17.42
C ASP A 61 -3.81 12.44 17.67
N ALA A 62 -3.02 12.68 18.71
CA ALA A 62 -1.91 11.80 19.09
C ALA A 62 -2.37 10.37 19.40
N LYS A 63 -3.55 10.21 20.03
CA LYS A 63 -4.11 8.89 20.37
C LYS A 63 -4.42 8.10 19.10
N PHE A 64 -5.00 8.73 18.10
CA PHE A 64 -5.34 8.11 16.83
C PHE A 64 -4.08 7.75 16.01
N VAL A 65 -3.12 8.67 15.90
CA VAL A 65 -1.84 8.42 15.18
C VAL A 65 -1.06 7.28 15.84
N LEU A 66 -0.96 7.29 17.18
CA LEU A 66 -0.26 6.24 17.92
C LEU A 66 -0.96 4.88 17.76
N PHE A 67 -2.28 4.85 17.72
CA PHE A 67 -3.04 3.62 17.45
C PHE A 67 -2.78 3.11 16.03
N CYS A 68 -2.83 3.97 15.00
CA CYS A 68 -2.48 3.60 13.63
C CYS A 68 -1.07 3.02 13.54
N PHE A 69 -0.11 3.68 14.19
CA PHE A 69 1.29 3.24 14.24
C PHE A 69 1.43 1.87 14.92
N ALA A 70 0.87 1.70 16.10
CA ALA A 70 0.96 0.47 16.89
C ALA A 70 0.31 -0.71 16.15
N VAL A 71 -0.91 -0.53 15.64
CA VAL A 71 -1.63 -1.57 14.88
C VAL A 71 -0.86 -1.96 13.63
N THR A 72 -0.32 -1.00 12.89
CA THR A 72 0.48 -1.25 11.70
C THR A 72 1.74 -2.05 12.05
N ALA A 73 2.49 -1.63 13.06
CA ALA A 73 3.71 -2.32 13.47
C ALA A 73 3.42 -3.76 13.95
N ILE A 74 2.41 -3.93 14.80
CA ILE A 74 2.01 -5.25 15.31
C ILE A 74 1.57 -6.16 14.16
N ALA A 75 0.70 -5.67 13.26
CA ALA A 75 0.21 -6.44 12.12
C ALA A 75 1.38 -6.93 11.24
N ILE A 76 2.32 -6.05 10.91
CA ILE A 76 3.48 -6.38 10.08
C ILE A 76 4.35 -7.45 10.74
N VAL A 77 4.70 -7.26 12.01
CA VAL A 77 5.57 -8.21 12.74
C VAL A 77 4.90 -9.57 12.89
N VAL A 78 3.62 -9.60 13.26
CA VAL A 78 2.87 -10.85 13.42
C VAL A 78 2.76 -11.59 12.09
N ILE A 79 2.37 -10.90 11.01
CA ILE A 79 2.28 -11.51 9.67
C ILE A 79 3.65 -12.04 9.23
N TRP A 80 4.73 -11.29 9.48
CA TRP A 80 6.09 -11.71 9.09
C TRP A 80 6.53 -12.97 9.85
N VAL A 81 6.33 -13.00 11.16
CA VAL A 81 6.66 -14.18 12.00
C VAL A 81 5.86 -15.40 11.55
N LEU A 82 4.54 -15.23 11.33
CA LEU A 82 3.67 -16.31 10.88
C LEU A 82 4.05 -16.80 9.48
N ALA A 83 4.30 -15.89 8.55
CA ALA A 83 4.72 -16.24 7.18
C ALA A 83 6.02 -17.04 7.17
N ARG A 84 7.04 -16.61 7.96
CA ARG A 84 8.29 -17.37 8.11
C ARG A 84 8.08 -18.79 8.66
N ARG A 85 7.10 -18.97 9.53
CA ARG A 85 6.82 -20.29 10.13
C ARG A 85 5.97 -21.16 9.22
N LEU A 86 4.91 -20.61 8.64
CA LEU A 86 3.84 -21.38 8.00
C LEU A 86 4.03 -21.58 6.48
N LEU A 87 4.65 -20.62 5.78
CA LEU A 87 4.86 -20.78 4.34
C LEU A 87 5.91 -21.85 4.05
N LYS A 88 5.52 -22.82 3.20
CA LYS A 88 6.42 -23.89 2.74
C LYS A 88 7.54 -23.34 1.85
N ASP A 89 7.16 -22.50 0.90
CA ASP A 89 8.10 -21.82 0.00
C ASP A 89 8.58 -20.51 0.62
N LYS A 90 9.80 -20.52 1.11
CA LYS A 90 10.40 -19.35 1.78
C LYS A 90 10.73 -18.21 0.83
N THR A 91 10.82 -18.46 -0.46
CA THR A 91 11.06 -17.40 -1.46
C THR A 91 9.89 -16.44 -1.59
N LEU A 92 8.69 -16.87 -1.17
CA LEU A 92 7.46 -16.08 -1.21
C LEU A 92 7.25 -15.19 0.03
N VAL A 93 8.05 -15.38 1.10
CA VAL A 93 7.80 -14.71 2.39
C VAL A 93 7.76 -13.19 2.24
N GLY A 94 8.75 -12.60 1.56
CA GLY A 94 8.81 -11.14 1.36
C GLY A 94 7.59 -10.58 0.65
N GLU A 95 7.22 -11.18 -0.49
CA GLU A 95 6.04 -10.78 -1.26
C GLU A 95 4.73 -10.99 -0.47
N PHE A 96 4.59 -12.15 0.18
CA PHE A 96 3.40 -12.51 0.96
C PHE A 96 3.17 -11.51 2.10
N VAL A 97 4.20 -11.24 2.89
CA VAL A 97 4.09 -10.33 4.03
C VAL A 97 3.70 -8.94 3.55
N GLN A 98 4.41 -8.39 2.56
CA GLN A 98 4.11 -7.07 2.03
C GLN A 98 2.69 -6.99 1.45
N ALA A 99 2.25 -7.99 0.69
CA ALA A 99 0.91 -8.03 0.11
C ALA A 99 -0.19 -8.12 1.18
N SER A 100 0.09 -8.78 2.31
CA SER A 100 -0.88 -9.00 3.38
C SER A 100 -1.13 -7.79 4.27
N TYR A 101 -0.18 -6.84 4.41
CA TYR A 101 -0.38 -5.67 5.26
C TYR A 101 -0.53 -4.36 4.50
N ARG A 102 0.13 -4.21 3.35
CA ARG A 102 0.25 -2.93 2.67
C ARG A 102 -1.06 -2.49 2.02
N SER A 103 -1.48 -1.28 2.34
CA SER A 103 -2.74 -0.69 1.88
C SER A 103 -2.55 0.43 0.87
N SER A 104 -3.54 0.64 0.00
CA SER A 104 -3.71 1.87 -0.79
C SER A 104 -4.31 3.00 0.07
N ALA A 105 -3.78 3.19 1.28
CA ALA A 105 -4.35 4.06 2.30
C ALA A 105 -4.35 5.54 1.88
N ALA A 106 -3.28 6.03 1.26
CA ALA A 106 -3.18 7.43 0.82
C ALA A 106 -4.22 7.76 -0.26
N ILE A 107 -4.32 6.93 -1.30
CA ILE A 107 -5.21 7.20 -2.44
C ILE A 107 -6.67 6.98 -2.06
N LEU A 108 -6.99 5.80 -1.52
CA LEU A 108 -8.37 5.46 -1.21
C LEU A 108 -8.87 6.11 0.08
N GLY A 109 -7.98 6.32 1.08
CA GLY A 109 -8.38 6.90 2.36
C GLY A 109 -8.93 8.29 2.22
N VAL A 110 -8.20 9.18 1.54
CA VAL A 110 -8.67 10.55 1.28
C VAL A 110 -9.97 10.53 0.46
N ALA A 111 -10.01 9.75 -0.64
CA ALA A 111 -11.19 9.69 -1.50
C ALA A 111 -12.43 9.17 -0.77
N PHE A 112 -12.30 8.12 0.05
CA PHE A 112 -13.42 7.57 0.81
C PHE A 112 -13.95 8.54 1.86
N ILE A 113 -13.07 9.13 2.68
CA ILE A 113 -13.47 10.04 3.74
C ILE A 113 -14.10 11.30 3.13
N GLN A 114 -13.50 11.83 2.06
CA GLN A 114 -14.02 13.02 1.37
C GLN A 114 -15.40 12.78 0.75
N ASN A 115 -15.65 11.58 0.21
CA ASN A 115 -16.97 11.24 -0.33
C ASN A 115 -18.05 11.05 0.73
N ILE A 116 -17.71 10.53 1.90
CA ILE A 116 -18.68 10.28 2.97
C ILE A 116 -18.93 11.54 3.78
N TYR A 117 -17.88 12.32 4.08
CA TYR A 117 -17.94 13.43 5.04
C TYR A 117 -17.70 14.82 4.41
N GLY A 118 -17.38 14.90 3.11
CA GLY A 118 -17.12 16.18 2.41
C GLY A 118 -15.75 16.81 2.69
N THR A 119 -14.93 16.19 3.55
CA THR A 119 -13.60 16.68 3.95
C THR A 119 -12.59 15.55 3.94
N SER A 120 -11.30 15.86 3.91
CA SER A 120 -10.24 14.85 4.06
C SER A 120 -10.17 14.24 5.48
N GLY A 121 -10.75 14.91 6.46
CA GLY A 121 -10.95 14.47 7.84
C GLY A 121 -9.71 13.85 8.49
N MET A 122 -9.84 12.60 8.95
CA MET A 122 -8.79 11.85 9.64
C MET A 122 -7.81 11.14 8.71
N ALA A 123 -7.97 11.23 7.37
CA ALA A 123 -7.06 10.57 6.42
C ALA A 123 -5.59 11.01 6.55
N PRO A 124 -5.26 12.31 6.68
CA PRO A 124 -3.87 12.73 6.85
C PRO A 124 -3.19 12.11 8.07
N LEU A 125 -3.89 12.03 9.21
CA LEU A 125 -3.35 11.44 10.43
C LEU A 125 -3.17 9.92 10.32
N MET A 126 -4.08 9.22 9.65
CA MET A 126 -3.95 7.81 9.33
C MET A 126 -2.75 7.56 8.41
N ILE A 127 -2.53 8.41 7.41
CA ILE A 127 -1.39 8.34 6.49
C ILE A 127 -0.09 8.52 7.28
N LEU A 128 -0.01 9.52 8.15
CA LEU A 128 1.15 9.76 9.01
C LEU A 128 1.47 8.55 9.91
N GLY A 129 0.46 7.94 10.52
CA GLY A 129 0.63 6.82 11.43
C GLY A 129 0.94 5.48 10.74
N SER A 130 0.70 5.33 9.44
CA SER A 130 0.81 4.03 8.76
C SER A 130 1.77 4.01 7.58
N VAL A 131 1.74 4.99 6.68
CA VAL A 131 2.46 4.94 5.40
C VAL A 131 3.99 4.93 5.56
N PRO A 132 4.60 5.69 6.47
CA PRO A 132 6.04 5.56 6.74
C PRO A 132 6.42 4.14 7.13
N LEU A 133 5.66 3.51 8.05
CA LEU A 133 5.89 2.12 8.47
C LEU A 133 5.72 1.13 7.32
N PHE A 134 4.67 1.29 6.50
CA PHE A 134 4.46 0.43 5.33
C PHE A 134 5.69 0.40 4.42
N ASN A 135 6.35 1.53 4.22
CA ASN A 135 7.51 1.63 3.33
C ASN A 135 8.80 1.17 4.01
N ILE A 136 9.06 1.58 5.25
CA ILE A 136 10.24 1.16 6.01
C ILE A 136 10.27 -0.37 6.13
N PHE A 137 9.19 -0.96 6.61
CA PHE A 137 9.09 -2.41 6.75
C PHE A 137 9.12 -3.14 5.40
N ALA A 138 8.54 -2.56 4.33
CA ALA A 138 8.64 -3.16 3.00
C ALA A 138 10.11 -3.26 2.55
N VAL A 139 10.90 -2.20 2.71
CA VAL A 139 12.33 -2.22 2.37
C VAL A 139 13.07 -3.25 3.23
N ILE A 140 12.84 -3.27 4.53
CA ILE A 140 13.48 -4.23 5.45
C ILE A 140 13.12 -5.67 5.05
N ILE A 141 11.83 -5.96 4.93
CA ILE A 141 11.34 -7.32 4.67
C ILE A 141 11.80 -7.82 3.30
N LEU A 142 11.64 -7.01 2.25
CA LEU A 142 12.07 -7.41 0.90
C LEU A 142 13.59 -7.57 0.80
N THR A 143 14.36 -6.82 1.58
CA THR A 143 15.81 -7.00 1.64
C THR A 143 16.19 -8.28 2.39
N VAL A 144 15.58 -8.53 3.54
CA VAL A 144 15.90 -9.70 4.40
C VAL A 144 15.43 -11.00 3.77
N GLU A 145 14.26 -11.00 3.12
CA GLU A 145 13.64 -12.18 2.50
C GLU A 145 13.94 -12.30 0.99
N CYS A 146 14.95 -11.58 0.47
CA CYS A 146 15.30 -11.62 -0.94
C CYS A 146 15.78 -13.02 -1.35
N PRO A 147 15.13 -13.70 -2.33
CA PRO A 147 15.50 -15.07 -2.73
C PRO A 147 16.89 -15.20 -3.32
N GLN A 148 17.42 -14.12 -3.91
CA GLN A 148 18.75 -14.10 -4.55
C GLN A 148 19.90 -13.87 -3.55
N GLN A 149 19.58 -13.62 -2.29
CA GLN A 149 20.59 -13.31 -1.28
C GLN A 149 21.06 -14.60 -0.60
N HIS A 150 22.21 -15.13 -1.04
CA HIS A 150 22.87 -16.25 -0.39
C HIS A 150 23.61 -15.77 0.87
N GLY A 151 23.04 -15.98 2.05
CA GLY A 151 23.66 -15.71 3.33
C GLY A 151 22.88 -14.75 4.24
N LYS A 152 23.33 -14.62 5.50
CA LYS A 152 22.71 -13.71 6.47
C LYS A 152 22.94 -12.26 6.07
N VAL A 153 21.86 -11.48 6.00
CA VAL A 153 21.96 -10.02 5.81
C VAL A 153 22.65 -9.42 7.04
N THR A 154 23.80 -8.81 6.84
CA THR A 154 24.45 -8.08 7.94
C THR A 154 23.66 -6.82 8.28
N PRO A 155 23.56 -6.44 9.58
CA PRO A 155 22.87 -5.21 9.97
C PRO A 155 23.36 -3.97 9.21
N SER A 156 24.66 -3.92 8.89
CA SER A 156 25.26 -2.84 8.11
C SER A 156 24.71 -2.77 6.67
N LYS A 157 24.58 -3.91 5.99
CA LYS A 157 23.98 -3.97 4.64
C LYS A 157 22.50 -3.58 4.66
N LEU A 158 21.78 -4.00 5.71
CA LEU A 158 20.37 -3.63 5.88
C LEU A 158 20.23 -2.12 6.08
N LEU A 159 21.02 -1.55 6.99
CA LEU A 159 21.01 -0.12 7.25
C LEU A 159 21.39 0.68 5.99
N TYR A 160 22.42 0.26 5.28
CA TYR A 160 22.81 0.89 4.01
C TYR A 160 21.66 0.81 2.98
N GLY A 161 21.03 -0.37 2.80
CA GLY A 161 19.91 -0.54 1.88
C GLY A 161 18.68 0.31 2.25
N VAL A 162 18.45 0.53 3.54
CA VAL A 162 17.41 1.43 4.04
C VAL A 162 17.76 2.89 3.75
N LEU A 163 18.98 3.33 4.10
CA LEU A 163 19.43 4.72 3.96
C LEU A 163 19.65 5.17 2.50
N THR A 164 19.84 4.23 1.58
CA THR A 164 20.03 4.53 0.14
C THR A 164 18.77 4.23 -0.69
N ASN A 165 17.65 3.97 -0.04
CA ASN A 165 16.41 3.66 -0.75
C ASN A 165 15.67 4.95 -1.12
N PRO A 166 15.48 5.24 -2.42
CA PRO A 166 14.87 6.49 -2.86
C PRO A 166 13.44 6.69 -2.33
N ILE A 167 12.74 5.61 -2.00
CA ILE A 167 11.40 5.65 -1.42
C ILE A 167 11.43 6.26 -0.01
N LEU A 168 12.43 5.87 0.78
CA LEU A 168 12.57 6.40 2.14
C LEU A 168 13.08 7.83 2.12
N ASP A 169 13.96 8.18 1.17
CA ASP A 169 14.39 9.57 0.95
C ASP A 169 13.18 10.47 0.67
N GLY A 170 12.25 10.04 -0.20
CA GLY A 170 11.02 10.76 -0.48
C GLY A 170 10.17 11.01 0.77
N ILE A 171 9.98 9.98 1.61
CA ILE A 171 9.21 10.10 2.87
C ILE A 171 9.89 11.05 3.85
N ILE A 172 11.20 10.89 4.06
CA ILE A 172 11.97 11.72 5.00
C ILE A 172 11.93 13.18 4.57
N LEU A 173 12.25 13.46 3.30
CA LEU A 173 12.23 14.80 2.76
C LEU A 173 10.83 15.42 2.81
N GLY A 174 9.78 14.67 2.47
CA GLY A 174 8.40 15.15 2.55
C GLY A 174 7.98 15.46 3.97
N THR A 175 8.32 14.60 4.93
CA THR A 175 8.02 14.81 6.35
C THR A 175 8.76 16.04 6.91
N LEU A 176 10.05 16.18 6.61
CA LEU A 176 10.83 17.36 7.01
C LEU A 176 10.25 18.64 6.40
N TYR A 177 9.82 18.57 5.14
CA TYR A 177 9.21 19.72 4.47
C TYR A 177 7.87 20.12 5.13
N SER A 178 7.03 19.16 5.47
CA SER A 178 5.77 19.39 6.19
C SER A 178 6.00 20.09 7.55
N LEU A 179 7.04 19.68 8.30
CA LEU A 179 7.39 20.26 9.59
C LEU A 179 7.84 21.72 9.48
N LEU A 180 8.40 22.12 8.33
CA LEU A 180 8.83 23.51 8.09
C LEU A 180 7.66 24.44 7.76
N SER A 181 6.47 23.91 7.50
CA SER A 181 5.22 24.67 7.22
C SER A 181 5.33 25.69 6.07
N PHE A 182 6.29 25.54 5.15
CA PHE A 182 6.51 26.50 4.06
C PHE A 182 5.46 26.42 2.94
N GLY A 183 4.67 25.35 2.87
CA GLY A 183 3.77 25.10 1.74
C GLY A 183 4.54 24.93 0.41
N LEU A 184 4.12 24.02 -0.43
CA LEU A 184 4.80 23.79 -1.73
C LEU A 184 4.56 24.99 -2.67
N PRO A 185 5.64 25.66 -3.18
CA PRO A 185 5.47 26.70 -4.18
C PRO A 185 4.71 26.17 -5.41
N THR A 186 3.78 26.96 -5.95
CA THR A 186 2.91 26.57 -7.08
C THR A 186 3.72 26.10 -8.29
N LEU A 187 4.89 26.70 -8.51
CA LEU A 187 5.81 26.34 -9.59
C LEU A 187 6.38 24.94 -9.41
N ALA A 188 6.68 24.49 -8.20
CA ALA A 188 7.19 23.17 -7.89
C ALA A 188 6.05 22.12 -7.78
N GLN A 189 4.89 22.55 -7.27
CA GLN A 189 3.75 21.66 -7.04
C GLN A 189 3.25 21.00 -8.33
N LYS A 190 3.11 21.75 -9.43
CA LYS A 190 2.61 21.23 -10.72
C LYS A 190 3.45 20.08 -11.27
N PRO A 191 4.79 20.22 -11.48
CA PRO A 191 5.62 19.11 -11.96
C PRO A 191 5.65 17.92 -10.99
N LEU A 192 5.72 18.16 -9.67
CA LEU A 192 5.72 17.09 -8.68
C LEU A 192 4.41 16.30 -8.71
N THR A 193 3.26 16.96 -8.78
CA THR A 193 1.96 16.31 -8.91
C THR A 193 1.84 15.53 -10.23
N SER A 194 2.35 16.08 -11.35
CA SER A 194 2.35 15.38 -12.63
C SER A 194 3.19 14.10 -12.60
N LEU A 195 4.38 14.13 -11.99
CA LEU A 195 5.22 12.95 -11.82
C LEU A 195 4.59 11.93 -10.85
N SER A 196 4.06 12.40 -9.72
CA SER A 196 3.35 11.58 -8.73
C SER A 196 2.19 10.81 -9.36
N SER A 197 1.38 11.49 -10.18
CA SER A 197 0.21 10.91 -10.83
C SER A 197 0.52 9.78 -11.82
N LEU A 198 1.74 9.70 -12.35
CA LEU A 198 2.18 8.60 -13.23
C LEU A 198 2.41 7.29 -12.46
N THR A 199 2.66 7.34 -11.16
CA THR A 199 3.07 6.18 -10.35
C THR A 199 2.07 5.04 -10.46
N THR A 200 0.83 5.28 -10.11
CA THR A 200 -0.21 4.24 -10.07
C THR A 200 -0.57 3.72 -11.47
N PRO A 201 -0.86 4.56 -12.48
CA PRO A 201 -1.16 4.07 -13.82
C PRO A 201 -0.03 3.23 -14.44
N LEU A 202 1.22 3.67 -14.35
CA LEU A 202 2.35 2.91 -14.87
C LEU A 202 2.53 1.56 -14.16
N ALA A 203 2.42 1.54 -12.84
CA ALA A 203 2.51 0.30 -12.07
C ALA A 203 1.38 -0.68 -12.44
N LEU A 204 0.15 -0.20 -12.60
CA LEU A 204 -1.00 -1.04 -12.98
C LEU A 204 -0.88 -1.61 -14.40
N LEU A 205 -0.44 -0.77 -15.36
CA LEU A 205 -0.16 -1.23 -16.73
C LEU A 205 0.94 -2.29 -16.75
N SER A 206 2.01 -2.10 -15.99
CA SER A 206 3.11 -3.06 -15.85
C SER A 206 2.66 -4.37 -15.21
N ILE A 207 1.86 -4.31 -14.12
CA ILE A 207 1.25 -5.48 -13.48
C ILE A 207 0.42 -6.26 -14.51
N GLY A 208 -0.45 -5.59 -15.24
CA GLY A 208 -1.30 -6.21 -16.25
C GLY A 208 -0.49 -6.85 -17.38
N ALA A 209 0.43 -6.10 -17.99
CA ALA A 209 1.24 -6.56 -19.11
C ALA A 209 2.21 -7.71 -18.73
N SER A 210 2.67 -7.72 -17.48
CA SER A 210 3.55 -8.77 -16.94
C SER A 210 2.80 -9.96 -16.33
N PHE A 211 1.46 -9.98 -16.40
CA PHE A 211 0.66 -11.03 -15.78
C PHE A 211 0.82 -12.37 -16.48
N GLU A 212 1.38 -13.34 -15.78
CA GLU A 212 1.58 -14.72 -16.25
C GLU A 212 0.58 -15.64 -15.54
N GLY A 213 -0.58 -15.90 -16.17
CA GLY A 213 -1.69 -16.69 -15.59
C GLY A 213 -1.27 -18.06 -15.06
N ALA A 214 -0.40 -18.79 -15.79
CA ALA A 214 0.09 -20.10 -15.36
C ALA A 214 0.89 -20.04 -14.05
N LYS A 215 1.71 -19.00 -13.85
CA LYS A 215 2.43 -18.78 -12.61
C LYS A 215 1.51 -18.31 -11.49
N ALA A 216 0.53 -17.46 -11.80
CA ALA A 216 -0.46 -16.97 -10.84
C ALA A 216 -1.30 -18.12 -10.27
N ILE A 217 -1.72 -19.07 -11.11
CA ILE A 217 -2.47 -20.27 -10.67
C ILE A 217 -1.63 -21.12 -9.70
N LYS A 218 -0.33 -21.31 -9.94
CA LYS A 218 0.56 -22.03 -9.02
C LYS A 218 0.69 -21.38 -7.66
N LYS A 219 0.50 -20.05 -7.58
CA LYS A 219 0.56 -19.25 -6.34
C LYS A 219 -0.81 -18.83 -5.82
N LEU A 220 -1.89 -19.47 -6.31
CA LEU A 220 -3.27 -19.09 -5.96
C LEU A 220 -3.54 -19.22 -4.45
N ALA A 221 -3.13 -20.32 -3.82
CA ALA A 221 -3.37 -20.52 -2.39
C ALA A 221 -2.71 -19.43 -1.51
N PRO A 222 -1.41 -19.14 -1.61
CA PRO A 222 -0.82 -18.05 -0.85
C PRO A 222 -1.40 -16.67 -1.23
N THR A 223 -1.81 -16.46 -2.48
CA THR A 223 -2.49 -15.22 -2.91
C THR A 223 -3.82 -15.03 -2.19
N LEU A 224 -4.66 -16.06 -2.15
CA LEU A 224 -5.96 -15.99 -1.47
C LEU A 224 -5.82 -15.81 0.04
N VAL A 225 -4.83 -16.47 0.66
CA VAL A 225 -4.55 -16.28 2.10
C VAL A 225 -4.08 -14.85 2.38
N ALA A 226 -3.17 -14.30 1.58
CA ALA A 226 -2.73 -12.91 1.72
C ALA A 226 -3.89 -11.92 1.50
N ALA A 227 -4.72 -12.14 0.49
CA ALA A 227 -5.90 -11.31 0.21
C ALA A 227 -6.93 -11.38 1.34
N CYS A 228 -7.21 -12.57 1.87
CA CYS A 228 -8.10 -12.75 3.03
C CYS A 228 -7.52 -12.06 4.27
N CYS A 229 -6.24 -12.23 4.54
CA CYS A 229 -5.55 -11.54 5.63
C CYS A 229 -5.73 -10.02 5.51
N LYS A 230 -5.48 -9.48 4.33
CA LYS A 230 -5.55 -8.04 4.05
C LYS A 230 -6.97 -7.47 4.14
N LEU A 231 -7.97 -8.14 3.56
CA LEU A 231 -9.31 -7.57 3.42
C LEU A 231 -10.21 -7.88 4.63
N MET A 232 -9.96 -9.00 5.33
CA MET A 232 -10.85 -9.48 6.38
C MET A 232 -10.16 -9.61 7.74
N VAL A 233 -9.03 -10.34 7.83
CA VAL A 233 -8.43 -10.70 9.12
C VAL A 233 -7.99 -9.48 9.91
N LEU A 234 -7.23 -8.58 9.30
CA LEU A 234 -6.75 -7.37 9.97
C LEU A 234 -7.91 -6.50 10.46
N THR A 235 -8.92 -6.32 9.63
CA THR A 235 -10.11 -5.54 9.97
C THR A 235 -10.89 -6.19 11.11
N THR A 236 -11.10 -7.51 11.05
CA THR A 236 -11.81 -8.27 12.09
C THR A 236 -11.14 -8.19 13.46
N ILE A 237 -9.81 -8.14 13.49
CA ILE A 237 -9.06 -8.08 14.76
C ILE A 237 -9.04 -6.66 15.31
N PHE A 238 -8.68 -5.68 14.48
CA PHE A 238 -8.34 -4.34 14.98
C PHE A 238 -9.51 -3.35 15.04
N ILE A 239 -10.55 -3.50 14.21
CA ILE A 239 -11.72 -2.61 14.28
C ILE A 239 -12.49 -2.75 15.61
N PRO A 240 -12.77 -3.97 16.14
CA PRO A 240 -13.41 -4.07 17.46
C PRO A 240 -12.59 -3.46 18.60
N ILE A 241 -11.24 -3.54 18.50
CA ILE A 241 -10.34 -2.90 19.47
C ILE A 241 -10.47 -1.38 19.36
N ALA A 242 -10.50 -0.83 18.15
CA ALA A 242 -10.68 0.59 17.90
C ALA A 242 -12.02 1.10 18.46
N VAL A 243 -13.10 0.35 18.24
CA VAL A 243 -14.43 0.67 18.78
C VAL A 243 -14.42 0.71 20.31
N LYS A 244 -13.77 -0.26 20.98
CA LYS A 244 -13.62 -0.30 22.45
C LYS A 244 -12.78 0.87 22.98
N LEU A 245 -11.81 1.36 22.24
CA LEU A 245 -11.00 2.53 22.59
C LEU A 245 -11.73 3.87 22.37
N GLY A 246 -12.96 3.81 21.84
CA GLY A 246 -13.82 4.98 21.67
C GLY A 246 -13.68 5.69 20.33
N PHE A 247 -12.98 5.12 19.35
CA PHE A 247 -12.94 5.69 18.00
C PHE A 247 -14.29 5.56 17.30
N ARG A 248 -14.71 6.60 16.55
CA ARG A 248 -16.01 6.69 15.88
C ARG A 248 -15.87 7.39 14.52
N ASP A 249 -16.92 7.30 13.72
CA ASP A 249 -17.10 8.04 12.46
C ASP A 249 -15.86 8.05 11.56
N GLN A 250 -15.31 9.23 11.29
CA GLN A 250 -14.16 9.41 10.40
C GLN A 250 -12.92 8.62 10.82
N GLN A 251 -12.70 8.46 12.13
CA GLN A 251 -11.58 7.67 12.65
C GLN A 251 -11.73 6.19 12.29
N LEU A 252 -12.94 5.62 12.45
CA LEU A 252 -13.21 4.22 12.09
C LEU A 252 -13.15 3.98 10.59
N ILE A 253 -13.65 4.92 9.78
CA ILE A 253 -13.53 4.82 8.31
C ILE A 253 -12.06 4.88 7.89
N ALA A 254 -11.26 5.78 8.47
CA ALA A 254 -9.84 5.85 8.17
C ALA A 254 -9.12 4.53 8.54
N LEU A 255 -9.41 3.98 9.72
CA LEU A 255 -8.88 2.68 10.15
C LEU A 255 -9.33 1.52 9.26
N LEU A 256 -10.60 1.51 8.85
CA LEU A 256 -11.12 0.52 7.92
C LEU A 256 -10.36 0.54 6.59
N ILE A 257 -10.10 1.74 6.04
CA ILE A 257 -9.33 1.86 4.80
C ILE A 257 -7.86 1.46 5.03
N MET A 258 -7.25 1.87 6.13
CA MET A 258 -5.89 1.47 6.48
C MET A 258 -5.72 -0.06 6.54
N LEU A 259 -6.69 -0.75 7.14
CA LEU A 259 -6.63 -2.19 7.38
C LEU A 259 -7.20 -3.02 6.23
N GLY A 260 -8.29 -2.60 5.62
CA GLY A 260 -9.12 -3.39 4.70
C GLY A 260 -9.12 -2.90 3.24
N SER A 261 -8.41 -1.84 2.87
CA SER A 261 -8.30 -1.44 1.46
C SER A 261 -7.38 -2.38 0.68
N PRO A 262 -7.47 -2.40 -0.68
CA PRO A 262 -6.66 -3.31 -1.48
C PRO A 262 -5.16 -3.05 -1.35
N THR A 263 -4.39 -4.07 -1.65
CA THR A 263 -2.92 -3.98 -1.70
C THR A 263 -2.51 -2.98 -2.78
N THR A 264 -1.61 -2.06 -2.43
CA THR A 264 -1.18 -0.99 -3.36
C THR A 264 -0.32 -1.54 -4.50
N PRO A 265 -0.46 -1.03 -5.74
CA PRO A 265 0.39 -1.39 -6.88
C PRO A 265 1.88 -1.16 -6.66
N SER A 266 2.25 -0.17 -5.84
CA SER A 266 3.65 0.08 -5.48
C SER A 266 4.33 -1.12 -4.79
N SER A 267 3.56 -2.02 -4.16
CA SER A 267 4.10 -3.25 -3.57
C SER A 267 4.71 -4.18 -4.62
N TYR A 268 4.08 -4.29 -5.80
CA TYR A 268 4.63 -5.05 -6.92
C TYR A 268 5.95 -4.43 -7.43
N VAL A 269 5.94 -3.11 -7.64
CA VAL A 269 7.12 -2.39 -8.14
C VAL A 269 8.30 -2.54 -7.18
N MET A 270 8.06 -2.44 -5.87
CA MET A 270 9.09 -2.65 -4.85
C MET A 270 9.62 -4.09 -4.88
N ALA A 271 8.75 -5.08 -4.83
CA ALA A 271 9.13 -6.50 -4.88
C ALA A 271 10.00 -6.78 -6.12
N LYS A 272 9.56 -6.33 -7.29
CA LYS A 272 10.26 -6.54 -8.57
C LYS A 272 11.65 -5.91 -8.59
N ASN A 273 11.78 -4.66 -8.15
CA ASN A 273 13.06 -3.95 -8.14
C ASN A 273 14.00 -4.39 -7.00
N MET A 274 13.49 -5.10 -6.00
CA MET A 274 14.26 -5.61 -4.86
C MET A 274 14.58 -7.12 -4.97
N GLY A 275 14.52 -7.69 -6.17
CA GLY A 275 14.98 -9.04 -6.47
C GLY A 275 13.97 -10.16 -6.21
N HIS A 276 12.70 -9.82 -6.06
CA HIS A 276 11.60 -10.80 -6.00
C HIS A 276 10.97 -11.04 -7.36
N GLU A 277 10.23 -12.14 -7.50
CA GLU A 277 9.56 -12.48 -8.76
C GLU A 277 8.40 -11.53 -9.08
N GLY A 278 7.70 -11.01 -8.07
CA GLY A 278 6.57 -10.10 -8.18
C GLY A 278 5.24 -10.76 -8.57
N VAL A 279 5.22 -12.07 -8.87
CA VAL A 279 4.02 -12.78 -9.33
C VAL A 279 2.95 -12.85 -8.24
N LEU A 280 3.34 -13.19 -7.00
CA LEU A 280 2.41 -13.25 -5.89
C LEU A 280 1.85 -11.87 -5.58
N THR A 281 2.70 -10.86 -5.55
CA THR A 281 2.28 -9.47 -5.27
C THR A 281 1.35 -8.93 -6.35
N ALA A 282 1.64 -9.19 -7.64
CA ALA A 282 0.75 -8.81 -8.75
C ALA A 282 -0.63 -9.46 -8.63
N SER A 283 -0.66 -10.77 -8.32
CA SER A 283 -1.90 -11.53 -8.11
C SER A 283 -2.68 -11.01 -6.91
N CYS A 284 -2.00 -10.64 -5.81
CA CYS A 284 -2.64 -10.05 -4.63
C CYS A 284 -3.22 -8.66 -4.93
N VAL A 285 -2.51 -7.82 -5.69
CA VAL A 285 -3.04 -6.51 -6.10
C VAL A 285 -4.34 -6.69 -6.88
N ALA A 286 -4.34 -7.60 -7.88
CA ALA A 286 -5.54 -7.88 -8.68
C ALA A 286 -6.70 -8.45 -7.83
N ALA A 287 -6.43 -9.48 -7.03
CA ALA A 287 -7.44 -10.13 -6.20
C ALA A 287 -8.01 -9.17 -5.14
N THR A 288 -7.14 -8.45 -4.40
CA THR A 288 -7.60 -7.54 -3.36
C THR A 288 -8.34 -6.33 -3.95
N THR A 289 -7.96 -5.83 -5.12
CA THR A 289 -8.70 -4.76 -5.81
C THR A 289 -10.10 -5.22 -6.19
N LEU A 290 -10.23 -6.43 -6.75
CA LEU A 290 -11.53 -6.98 -7.14
C LEU A 290 -12.44 -7.22 -5.93
N PHE A 291 -11.93 -7.85 -4.87
CA PHE A 291 -12.72 -8.22 -3.70
C PHE A 291 -12.91 -7.09 -2.68
N SER A 292 -12.10 -6.04 -2.74
CA SER A 292 -12.19 -4.93 -1.78
C SER A 292 -13.51 -4.17 -1.85
N ALA A 293 -14.13 -4.09 -3.02
CA ALA A 293 -15.46 -3.46 -3.15
C ALA A 293 -16.50 -4.16 -2.28
N LEU A 294 -16.46 -5.50 -2.24
CA LEU A 294 -17.37 -6.30 -1.42
C LEU A 294 -17.00 -6.21 0.06
N SER A 295 -15.71 -6.38 0.40
CA SER A 295 -15.27 -6.36 1.79
C SER A 295 -15.45 -5.00 2.46
N LEU A 296 -15.13 -3.91 1.78
CA LEU A 296 -15.34 -2.55 2.32
C LEU A 296 -16.83 -2.24 2.48
N THR A 297 -17.68 -2.62 1.51
CA THR A 297 -19.13 -2.45 1.62
C THR A 297 -19.69 -3.25 2.81
N PHE A 298 -19.25 -4.49 2.99
CA PHE A 298 -19.62 -5.31 4.13
C PHE A 298 -19.23 -4.64 5.46
N TRP A 299 -17.99 -4.20 5.60
CA TRP A 299 -17.51 -3.57 6.83
C TRP A 299 -18.20 -2.24 7.13
N ILE A 300 -18.42 -1.40 6.12
CA ILE A 300 -19.20 -0.15 6.27
C ILE A 300 -20.61 -0.47 6.76
N PHE A 301 -21.24 -1.50 6.18
CA PHE A 301 -22.56 -1.95 6.62
C PHE A 301 -22.55 -2.39 8.08
N VAL A 302 -21.57 -3.20 8.49
CA VAL A 302 -21.43 -3.67 9.89
C VAL A 302 -21.23 -2.50 10.84
N LEU A 303 -20.36 -1.55 10.51
CA LEU A 303 -20.09 -0.39 11.36
C LEU A 303 -21.31 0.53 11.47
N ARG A 304 -22.04 0.72 10.37
CA ARG A 304 -23.25 1.54 10.35
C ARG A 304 -24.41 0.89 11.11
N SER A 305 -24.63 -0.40 10.91
CA SER A 305 -25.64 -1.18 11.63
C SER A 305 -25.36 -1.24 13.13
N GLY A 306 -24.08 -1.21 13.54
CA GLY A 306 -23.67 -1.14 14.93
C GLY A 306 -23.76 0.27 15.54
N GLY A 307 -24.14 1.30 14.77
CA GLY A 307 -24.22 2.69 15.25
C GLY A 307 -22.83 3.33 15.53
N TYR A 308 -21.77 2.82 14.94
CA TYR A 308 -20.40 3.32 15.16
C TYR A 308 -19.99 4.39 14.15
N ILE A 309 -20.69 4.48 13.03
CA ILE A 309 -20.52 5.50 12.00
C ILE A 309 -21.89 6.02 11.55
N ALA A 310 -21.97 7.31 11.20
CA ALA A 310 -23.18 7.98 10.72
C ALA A 310 -23.61 7.53 9.30
#